data_db34a64dc0136bc188c842ea959ad17d
#
_entry.id   db34a64dc0136bc188c842ea959ad17d
#
_cell.length_a   1.000
_cell.length_b   1.000
_cell.length_c   1.000
_cell.angle_alpha   90.00
_cell.angle_beta   90.00
_cell.angle_gamma   90.00
#
_symmetry.space_group_name_H-M   'P 1'
#
loop_
_entity.id
_entity.type
_entity.pdbx_description
1 polymer ?
#
loop_
_entity_poly.entity_id
_entity_poly.type
_entity_poly.pdbx_seq_one_letter_code
_entity_poly.pdbx_strand_id
1 'polypeptide(L)'
;MGFGSFEEVVTYAIEKEKEAAAFYDEISIQEKYSGAKEMFAGFANEERKHQKMLEGMLSDNRKIAEYKFEWIPDLKRSNYLVDAEYEKGMHYKDILRIAMKREEKALKFYNDVARENMNEEYVKIFKILAQEEARHKLGLEKLYDNFMAEQGD
;
A
#
# COMPACT_ATOMS: atom_id res chain seq x y z
N MET A 1 -9.33 13.28 11.50
CA MET A 1 -9.13 12.99 10.10
C MET A 1 -9.98 13.79 9.11
N GLY A 2 -10.86 14.60 9.46
CA GLY A 2 -11.61 15.46 8.55
C GLY A 2 -12.68 14.78 7.70
N PHE A 3 -13.09 13.58 8.06
CA PHE A 3 -14.18 12.88 7.38
C PHE A 3 -15.46 13.04 8.19
N GLY A 4 -16.59 13.26 7.50
CA GLY A 4 -17.88 13.46 8.15
C GLY A 4 -18.61 12.18 8.50
N SER A 5 -18.23 11.04 7.90
CA SER A 5 -18.90 9.78 8.13
C SER A 5 -18.00 8.60 7.81
N PHE A 6 -18.39 7.41 8.28
CA PHE A 6 -17.72 6.17 7.95
C PHE A 6 -17.73 5.90 6.45
N GLU A 7 -18.86 6.17 5.78
CA GLU A 7 -18.95 5.99 4.34
C GLU A 7 -17.94 6.86 3.59
N GLU A 8 -17.72 8.08 4.04
CA GLU A 8 -16.73 8.97 3.42
C GLU A 8 -15.32 8.41 3.57
N VAL A 9 -14.99 7.86 4.75
CA VAL A 9 -13.69 7.24 5.01
C VAL A 9 -13.47 6.07 4.06
N VAL A 10 -14.46 5.18 3.97
CA VAL A 10 -14.35 3.98 3.13
C VAL A 10 -14.28 4.36 1.65
N THR A 11 -15.10 5.31 1.22
CA THR A 11 -15.08 5.79 -0.16
C THR A 11 -13.73 6.39 -0.52
N TYR A 12 -13.16 7.19 0.38
CA TYR A 12 -11.81 7.73 0.20
C TYR A 12 -10.78 6.62 0.05
N ALA A 13 -10.85 5.61 0.93
CA ALA A 13 -9.93 4.48 0.89
C ALA A 13 -10.06 3.70 -0.42
N ILE A 14 -11.29 3.48 -0.90
CA ILE A 14 -11.52 2.80 -2.18
C ILE A 14 -10.82 3.55 -3.31
N GLU A 15 -10.98 4.86 -3.37
CA GLU A 15 -10.33 5.67 -4.41
C GLU A 15 -8.80 5.58 -4.31
N LYS A 16 -8.26 5.58 -3.10
CA LYS A 16 -6.81 5.44 -2.91
C LYS A 16 -6.29 4.08 -3.35
N GLU A 17 -7.07 3.01 -3.10
CA GLU A 17 -6.69 1.68 -3.57
C GLU A 17 -6.72 1.60 -5.10
N LYS A 18 -7.70 2.23 -5.74
CA LYS A 18 -7.75 2.32 -7.21
C LYS A 18 -6.55 3.06 -7.77
N GLU A 19 -6.18 4.18 -7.15
CA GLU A 19 -5.02 4.95 -7.56
C GLU A 19 -3.74 4.13 -7.41
N ALA A 20 -3.60 3.41 -6.29
CA ALA A 20 -2.44 2.57 -6.04
C ALA A 20 -2.34 1.43 -7.06
N ALA A 21 -3.46 0.76 -7.37
CA ALA A 21 -3.48 -0.30 -8.37
C ALA A 21 -3.05 0.24 -9.74
N ALA A 22 -3.58 1.39 -10.14
CA ALA A 22 -3.21 2.01 -11.42
C ALA A 22 -1.73 2.39 -11.46
N PHE A 23 -1.20 2.92 -10.36
CA PHE A 23 0.22 3.25 -10.25
C PHE A 23 1.09 2.00 -10.43
N TYR A 24 0.78 0.92 -9.73
CA TYR A 24 1.56 -0.31 -9.85
C TYR A 24 1.41 -0.98 -11.22
N ASP A 25 0.23 -0.91 -11.84
CA ASP A 25 0.06 -1.39 -13.21
C ASP A 25 0.98 -0.63 -14.16
N GLU A 26 1.00 0.69 -14.04
CA GLU A 26 1.80 1.55 -14.93
C GLU A 26 3.28 1.27 -14.79
N ILE A 27 3.80 1.24 -13.54
CA ILE A 27 5.23 0.99 -13.35
C ILE A 27 5.62 -0.45 -13.70
N SER A 28 4.70 -1.40 -13.53
CA SER A 28 4.92 -2.78 -13.94
C SER A 28 5.18 -2.89 -15.45
N ILE A 29 4.41 -2.16 -16.25
CA ILE A 29 4.56 -2.18 -17.71
C ILE A 29 5.90 -1.57 -18.13
N GLN A 30 6.34 -0.53 -17.45
CA GLN A 30 7.55 0.22 -17.81
C GLN A 30 8.82 -0.36 -17.25
N GLU A 31 8.73 -1.23 -16.25
CA GLU A 31 9.92 -1.74 -15.58
C GLU A 31 10.60 -2.84 -16.41
N LYS A 32 11.90 -2.72 -16.59
CA LYS A 32 12.70 -3.70 -17.33
C LYS A 32 13.32 -4.79 -16.47
N TYR A 33 13.32 -4.64 -15.14
CA TYR A 33 13.79 -5.68 -14.22
C TYR A 33 12.65 -6.65 -13.96
N SER A 34 12.77 -7.89 -14.44
CA SER A 34 11.68 -8.86 -14.42
C SER A 34 11.10 -9.15 -13.03
N GLY A 35 11.97 -9.26 -12.02
CA GLY A 35 11.50 -9.50 -10.65
C GLY A 35 10.68 -8.34 -10.10
N ALA A 36 11.13 -7.11 -10.34
CA ALA A 36 10.40 -5.92 -9.92
C ALA A 36 9.09 -5.79 -10.68
N LYS A 37 9.09 -6.08 -11.97
CA LYS A 37 7.88 -6.04 -12.80
C LYS A 37 6.80 -6.97 -12.25
N GLU A 38 7.17 -8.21 -11.94
CA GLU A 38 6.24 -9.18 -11.36
C GLU A 38 5.74 -8.73 -9.99
N MET A 39 6.61 -8.18 -9.17
CA MET A 39 6.24 -7.69 -7.84
C MET A 39 5.22 -6.55 -7.95
N PHE A 40 5.47 -5.58 -8.84
CA PHE A 40 4.55 -4.47 -9.03
C PHE A 40 3.19 -4.93 -9.55
N ALA A 41 3.18 -5.88 -10.50
CA ALA A 41 1.92 -6.46 -11.00
C ALA A 41 1.17 -7.17 -9.88
N GLY A 42 1.89 -7.89 -9.02
CA GLY A 42 1.31 -8.55 -7.85
C GLY A 42 0.71 -7.54 -6.87
N PHE A 43 1.42 -6.45 -6.62
CA PHE A 43 0.92 -5.38 -5.75
C PHE A 43 -0.35 -4.76 -6.31
N ALA A 44 -0.40 -4.52 -7.62
CA ALA A 44 -1.62 -3.99 -8.25
C ALA A 44 -2.81 -4.90 -8.00
N ASN A 45 -2.62 -6.21 -8.15
CA ASN A 45 -3.68 -7.18 -7.89
C ASN A 45 -4.12 -7.18 -6.43
N GLU A 46 -3.17 -7.05 -5.50
CA GLU A 46 -3.49 -7.00 -4.08
C GLU A 46 -4.24 -5.72 -3.72
N GLU A 47 -3.89 -4.59 -4.32
CA GLU A 47 -4.62 -3.35 -4.10
C GLU A 47 -6.06 -3.46 -4.60
N ARG A 48 -6.30 -4.20 -5.69
CA ARG A 48 -7.66 -4.48 -6.16
C ARG A 48 -8.45 -5.36 -5.18
N LYS A 49 -7.77 -6.30 -4.51
CA LYS A 49 -8.40 -7.10 -3.45
C LYS A 49 -8.78 -6.24 -2.26
N HIS A 50 -7.91 -5.30 -1.88
CA HIS A 50 -8.20 -4.33 -0.82
C HIS A 50 -9.42 -3.48 -1.19
N GLN A 51 -9.49 -3.04 -2.44
CA GLN A 51 -10.64 -2.29 -2.94
C GLN A 51 -11.94 -3.08 -2.74
N LYS A 52 -11.93 -4.35 -3.14
CA LYS A 52 -13.10 -5.22 -2.97
C LYS A 52 -13.48 -5.42 -1.52
N MET A 53 -12.49 -5.56 -0.64
CA MET A 53 -12.73 -5.69 0.79
C MET A 53 -13.41 -4.44 1.34
N LEU A 54 -12.96 -3.26 0.94
CA LEU A 54 -13.56 -1.99 1.34
C LEU A 54 -14.98 -1.83 0.79
N GLU A 55 -15.19 -2.21 -0.48
CA GLU A 55 -16.52 -2.20 -1.08
C GLU A 55 -17.48 -3.12 -0.33
N GLY A 56 -16.96 -4.26 0.14
CA GLY A 56 -17.72 -5.20 0.96
C GLY A 56 -18.17 -4.60 2.29
N MET A 57 -17.38 -3.69 2.86
CA MET A 57 -17.77 -3.01 4.10
C MET A 57 -19.02 -2.14 3.90
N LEU A 58 -19.16 -1.53 2.73
CA LEU A 58 -20.34 -0.74 2.43
C LEU A 58 -21.58 -1.60 2.21
N SER A 59 -21.42 -2.85 1.82
CA SER A 59 -22.52 -3.79 1.54
C SER A 59 -22.66 -4.89 2.60
N ASP A 60 -21.88 -4.84 3.69
CA ASP A 60 -21.85 -5.84 4.75
C ASP A 60 -21.48 -7.25 4.31
N ASN A 61 -20.77 -7.37 3.19
CA ASN A 61 -20.35 -8.65 2.64
C ASN A 61 -18.86 -8.88 2.89
N ARG A 62 -18.49 -9.23 4.13
CA ARG A 62 -17.10 -9.32 4.58
C ARG A 62 -16.69 -10.74 4.97
N LYS A 63 -15.43 -11.09 4.69
CA LYS A 63 -14.81 -12.33 5.14
C LYS A 63 -13.46 -12.00 5.78
N ILE A 64 -13.46 -11.78 7.09
CA ILE A 64 -12.25 -11.35 7.81
C ILE A 64 -11.85 -12.30 8.94
N ALA A 65 -12.69 -13.31 9.23
CA ALA A 65 -12.53 -14.14 10.45
C ALA A 65 -11.20 -14.92 10.48
N GLU A 66 -10.70 -15.34 9.32
CA GLU A 66 -9.55 -16.23 9.23
C GLU A 66 -8.22 -15.52 8.96
N TYR A 67 -8.21 -14.19 8.96
CA TYR A 67 -6.97 -13.48 8.68
C TYR A 67 -5.97 -13.66 9.82
N LYS A 68 -4.73 -14.00 9.47
CA LYS A 68 -3.65 -14.18 10.43
C LYS A 68 -2.71 -13.00 10.41
N PHE A 69 -2.58 -12.34 11.56
CA PHE A 69 -1.66 -11.22 11.69
C PHE A 69 -0.24 -11.71 11.96
N GLU A 70 0.72 -11.03 11.37
CA GLU A 70 2.14 -11.31 11.56
C GLU A 70 2.85 -9.99 11.83
N TRP A 71 3.96 -10.07 12.55
CA TRP A 71 4.82 -8.90 12.70
C TRP A 71 5.58 -8.66 11.41
N ILE A 72 5.48 -7.45 10.86
CA ILE A 72 6.16 -7.06 9.62
C ILE A 72 7.24 -6.04 9.98
N PRO A 73 8.52 -6.33 9.68
CA PRO A 73 9.58 -5.36 9.92
C PRO A 73 9.37 -4.07 9.15
N ASP A 74 9.73 -2.97 9.78
CA ASP A 74 9.77 -1.67 9.12
C ASP A 74 11.22 -1.22 9.07
N LEU A 75 11.80 -1.22 7.88
CA LEU A 75 13.19 -0.84 7.67
C LEU A 75 13.37 0.68 7.64
N LYS A 76 12.27 1.43 7.65
CA LYS A 76 12.24 2.89 7.75
C LYS A 76 13.00 3.61 6.63
N ARG A 77 13.09 2.99 5.46
CA ARG A 77 13.78 3.59 4.31
C ARG A 77 13.06 4.82 3.78
N SER A 78 11.74 4.90 3.98
CA SER A 78 10.94 6.01 3.49
C SER A 78 10.90 7.21 4.45
N ASN A 79 11.39 7.07 5.70
CA ASN A 79 11.25 8.12 6.71
C ASN A 79 11.90 9.44 6.33
N TYR A 80 12.94 9.40 5.51
CA TYR A 80 13.69 10.58 5.10
C TYR A 80 13.37 11.03 3.68
N LEU A 81 12.38 10.42 3.05
CA LEU A 81 11.99 10.75 1.68
C LEU A 81 10.92 11.83 1.68
N VAL A 82 11.00 12.73 0.72
CA VAL A 82 9.94 13.72 0.50
C VAL A 82 8.94 13.16 -0.50
N ASP A 83 7.71 13.65 -0.42
CA ASP A 83 6.67 13.29 -1.36
C ASP A 83 7.05 13.76 -2.76
N ALA A 84 6.83 12.89 -3.72
CA ALA A 84 7.04 13.19 -5.12
C ALA A 84 5.99 12.45 -5.93
N GLU A 85 5.67 13.01 -7.10
CA GLU A 85 4.72 12.36 -8.01
C GLU A 85 5.49 11.54 -9.04
N TYR A 86 4.88 10.42 -9.43
CA TYR A 86 5.44 9.58 -10.47
C TYR A 86 5.32 10.26 -11.82
N GLU A 87 6.42 10.23 -12.58
CA GLU A 87 6.44 10.68 -13.97
C GLU A 87 6.98 9.54 -14.82
N LYS A 88 6.37 9.35 -15.98
CA LYS A 88 6.78 8.33 -16.92
C LYS A 88 8.25 8.51 -17.30
N GLY A 89 9.00 7.41 -17.25
CA GLY A 89 10.43 7.44 -17.61
C GLY A 89 11.36 7.74 -16.45
N MET A 90 10.82 7.85 -15.22
CA MET A 90 11.66 8.06 -14.04
C MET A 90 12.62 6.89 -13.83
N HIS A 91 13.75 7.20 -13.20
CA HIS A 91 14.73 6.19 -12.83
C HIS A 91 14.12 5.20 -11.82
N TYR A 92 14.51 3.94 -11.93
CA TYR A 92 14.01 2.87 -11.05
C TYR A 92 14.11 3.22 -9.57
N LYS A 93 15.25 3.78 -9.14
CA LYS A 93 15.45 4.19 -7.76
C LYS A 93 14.39 5.19 -7.29
N ASP A 94 14.04 6.13 -8.15
CA ASP A 94 13.03 7.15 -7.80
C ASP A 94 11.63 6.56 -7.79
N ILE A 95 11.34 5.59 -8.67
CA ILE A 95 10.09 4.85 -8.65
C ILE A 95 9.92 4.12 -7.31
N LEU A 96 10.99 3.44 -6.85
CA LEU A 96 10.97 2.75 -5.57
C LEU A 96 10.74 3.71 -4.40
N ARG A 97 11.37 4.87 -4.43
CA ARG A 97 11.19 5.89 -3.40
C ARG A 97 9.75 6.38 -3.34
N ILE A 98 9.15 6.66 -4.49
CA ILE A 98 7.75 7.07 -4.57
C ILE A 98 6.85 5.97 -4.03
N ALA A 99 7.08 4.73 -4.46
CA ALA A 99 6.26 3.59 -4.02
C ALA A 99 6.34 3.40 -2.51
N MET A 100 7.56 3.45 -1.94
CA MET A 100 7.74 3.33 -0.49
C MET A 100 6.99 4.42 0.27
N LYS A 101 7.02 5.66 -0.25
CA LYS A 101 6.33 6.78 0.41
C LYS A 101 4.81 6.62 0.32
N ARG A 102 4.30 6.12 -0.79
CA ARG A 102 2.86 5.84 -0.94
C ARG A 102 2.41 4.77 0.06
N GLU A 103 3.21 3.71 0.23
CA GLU A 103 2.90 2.65 1.19
C GLU A 103 2.96 3.15 2.63
N GLU A 104 3.94 3.98 2.95
CA GLU A 104 4.05 4.61 4.26
C GLU A 104 2.79 5.41 4.60
N LYS A 105 2.31 6.20 3.65
CA LYS A 105 1.08 7.00 3.84
C LYS A 105 -0.16 6.13 3.99
N ALA A 106 -0.28 5.08 3.17
CA ALA A 106 -1.41 4.15 3.25
C ALA A 106 -1.42 3.43 4.59
N LEU A 107 -0.26 2.94 5.02
CA LEU A 107 -0.09 2.28 6.32
C LEU A 107 -0.52 3.20 7.45
N LYS A 108 -0.04 4.45 7.44
CA LYS A 108 -0.40 5.42 8.46
C LYS A 108 -1.91 5.70 8.44
N PHE A 109 -2.49 5.88 7.27
CA PHE A 109 -3.93 6.13 7.12
C PHE A 109 -4.74 5.00 7.74
N TYR A 110 -4.45 3.75 7.40
CA TYR A 110 -5.20 2.61 7.92
C TYR A 110 -5.03 2.43 9.44
N ASN A 111 -3.83 2.67 9.96
CA ASN A 111 -3.60 2.62 11.40
C ASN A 111 -4.38 3.72 12.12
N ASP A 112 -4.41 4.92 11.57
CA ASP A 112 -5.14 6.03 12.16
C ASP A 112 -6.65 5.77 12.16
N VAL A 113 -7.18 5.25 11.05
CA VAL A 113 -8.60 4.91 10.94
C VAL A 113 -8.96 3.80 11.92
N ALA A 114 -8.12 2.77 12.02
CA ALA A 114 -8.36 1.67 12.97
C ALA A 114 -8.41 2.17 14.40
N ARG A 115 -7.53 3.11 14.76
CA ARG A 115 -7.45 3.65 16.11
C ARG A 115 -8.67 4.50 16.47
N GLU A 116 -9.23 5.21 15.49
CA GLU A 116 -10.37 6.10 15.69
C GLU A 116 -11.74 5.42 15.58
N ASN A 117 -11.78 4.19 15.10
CA ASN A 117 -13.04 3.49 14.86
C ASN A 117 -13.45 2.68 16.08
N MET A 118 -14.75 2.68 16.40
CA MET A 118 -15.29 1.95 17.55
C MET A 118 -15.92 0.61 17.21
N ASN A 119 -16.14 0.32 15.94
CA ASN A 119 -16.70 -0.96 15.49
C ASN A 119 -15.55 -1.96 15.34
N GLU A 120 -15.60 -3.05 16.15
CA GLU A 120 -14.53 -4.04 16.18
C GLU A 120 -14.28 -4.73 14.85
N GLU A 121 -15.32 -5.00 14.07
CA GLU A 121 -15.16 -5.61 12.75
C GLU A 121 -14.44 -4.67 11.79
N TYR A 122 -14.79 -3.38 11.82
CA TYR A 122 -14.15 -2.38 10.96
C TYR A 122 -12.71 -2.15 11.37
N VAL A 123 -12.45 -2.10 12.68
CA VAL A 123 -11.07 -2.00 13.19
C VAL A 123 -10.24 -3.15 12.66
N LYS A 124 -10.77 -4.37 12.69
CA LYS A 124 -10.05 -5.54 12.19
C LYS A 124 -9.74 -5.41 10.70
N ILE A 125 -10.70 -4.95 9.89
CA ILE A 125 -10.49 -4.75 8.45
C ILE A 125 -9.38 -3.74 8.21
N PHE A 126 -9.42 -2.60 8.89
CA PHE A 126 -8.40 -1.56 8.70
C PHE A 126 -7.02 -2.04 9.17
N LYS A 127 -6.96 -2.85 10.22
CA LYS A 127 -5.69 -3.45 10.66
C LYS A 127 -5.15 -4.45 9.63
N ILE A 128 -6.04 -5.22 8.99
CA ILE A 128 -5.63 -6.11 7.90
C ILE A 128 -5.02 -5.30 6.76
N LEU A 129 -5.69 -4.23 6.35
CA LEU A 129 -5.19 -3.39 5.27
C LEU A 129 -3.86 -2.75 5.64
N ALA A 130 -3.73 -2.27 6.89
CA ALA A 130 -2.46 -1.72 7.36
C ALA A 130 -1.34 -2.75 7.28
N GLN A 131 -1.59 -3.99 7.68
CA GLN A 131 -0.59 -5.04 7.63
C GLN A 131 -0.19 -5.38 6.19
N GLU A 132 -1.17 -5.44 5.27
CA GLU A 132 -0.87 -5.71 3.87
C GLU A 132 -0.04 -4.61 3.24
N GLU A 133 -0.33 -3.35 3.57
CA GLU A 133 0.49 -2.23 3.11
C GLU A 133 1.89 -2.27 3.71
N ALA A 134 2.03 -2.72 4.97
CA ALA A 134 3.35 -2.93 5.59
C ALA A 134 4.15 -3.99 4.84
N ARG A 135 3.52 -5.05 4.35
CA ARG A 135 4.18 -6.09 3.54
C ARG A 135 4.69 -5.51 2.23
N HIS A 136 3.87 -4.70 1.56
CA HIS A 136 4.28 -4.02 0.33
C HIS A 136 5.49 -3.12 0.59
N LYS A 137 5.42 -2.34 1.67
CA LYS A 137 6.50 -1.44 2.06
C LYS A 137 7.80 -2.21 2.27
N LEU A 138 7.75 -3.31 3.01
CA LEU A 138 8.93 -4.14 3.25
C LEU A 138 9.50 -4.69 1.95
N GLY A 139 8.65 -5.18 1.05
CA GLY A 139 9.08 -5.69 -0.26
C GLY A 139 9.80 -4.63 -1.08
N LEU A 140 9.26 -3.41 -1.08
CA LEU A 140 9.87 -2.27 -1.78
C LEU A 140 11.19 -1.86 -1.14
N GLU A 141 11.27 -1.86 0.18
CA GLU A 141 12.50 -1.54 0.89
C GLU A 141 13.60 -2.53 0.56
N LYS A 142 13.27 -3.81 0.45
CA LYS A 142 14.22 -4.85 0.05
C LYS A 142 14.69 -4.65 -1.38
N LEU A 143 13.80 -4.32 -2.30
CA LEU A 143 14.18 -3.99 -3.67
C LEU A 143 15.12 -2.79 -3.70
N TYR A 144 14.79 -1.76 -2.92
CA TYR A 144 15.60 -0.55 -2.84
C TYR A 144 17.01 -0.86 -2.30
N ASP A 145 17.09 -1.62 -1.22
CA ASP A 145 18.38 -1.99 -0.62
C ASP A 145 19.21 -2.82 -1.59
N ASN A 146 18.59 -3.77 -2.29
CA ASN A 146 19.29 -4.60 -3.29
C ASN A 146 19.81 -3.74 -4.44
N PHE A 147 18.99 -2.84 -4.93
CA PHE A 147 19.40 -1.93 -6.02
C PHE A 147 20.57 -1.05 -5.58
N MET A 148 20.49 -0.45 -4.39
CA MET A 148 21.55 0.40 -3.88
C MET A 148 22.86 -0.35 -3.65
N ALA A 149 22.76 -1.61 -3.20
CA ALA A 149 23.96 -2.45 -3.02
C ALA A 149 24.66 -2.72 -4.35
N GLU A 150 23.90 -2.92 -5.43
CA GLU A 150 24.46 -3.13 -6.77
C GLU A 150 25.09 -1.87 -7.35
N GLN A 151 24.59 -0.69 -6.97
CA GLN A 151 25.05 0.60 -7.50
C GLN A 151 26.08 1.26 -6.60
N GLY A 152 26.08 0.91 -5.32
CA GLY A 152 26.78 1.66 -4.27
C GLY A 152 28.26 1.44 -4.18
N ASP A 153 28.80 0.52 -4.94
CA ASP A 153 30.24 0.24 -4.95
C ASP A 153 30.86 0.68 -6.27
#